data_e7d485b2113270c6669ed188264f3a81
#
_entry.id   e7d485b2113270c6669ed188264f3a81
#
_cell.length_a   1.000
_cell.length_b   1.000
_cell.length_c   1.000
_cell.angle_alpha   90.00
_cell.angle_beta   90.00
_cell.angle_gamma   90.00
#
_symmetry.space_group_name_H-M   'P 1'
#
loop_
_entity.id
_entity.type
_entity.pdbx_description
1 polymer ?
#
loop_
_entity_poly.entity_id
_entity_poly.type
_entity_poly.pdbx_seq_one_letter_code
_entity_poly.pdbx_strand_id
1 'polypeptide(L)'
;MDVKNKRVVVTGAASGIGKALCEAFHQAKAQSVIAVDMNFDGAQDTADSVNGIAVQANVGNEKDIINVIEKADEHAGGTDIFCSNAGIGGVPGFFEVEASDWQNIWDVNVQSHIFAAKHVLPQMIDRGEGYLVNTSSAAGLLTQLGAAGYSVTKAAAVSFAEWVKITYGEKGIGVSCLCPQAVRTAMTAQGPGVAGVDGMMEPDVVAKEVLKCITEEKF
;
A
#
# COMPACT_ATOMS: atom_id res chain seq x y z
N MET A 1 -5.21 2.83 16.57
CA MET A 1 -6.18 1.69 16.34
C MET A 1 -5.54 0.37 16.76
N ASP A 2 -6.23 -0.53 17.49
CA ASP A 2 -5.74 -1.91 17.72
C ASP A 2 -6.01 -2.75 16.45
N VAL A 3 -5.00 -3.45 15.96
CA VAL A 3 -5.12 -4.30 14.76
C VAL A 3 -5.78 -5.66 15.01
N LYS A 4 -5.88 -6.06 16.27
CA LYS A 4 -6.55 -7.32 16.65
C LYS A 4 -8.02 -7.30 16.24
N ASN A 5 -8.49 -8.39 15.64
CA ASN A 5 -9.86 -8.57 15.14
C ASN A 5 -10.24 -7.58 14.02
N LYS A 6 -9.29 -6.92 13.36
CA LYS A 6 -9.55 -6.02 12.21
C LYS A 6 -9.50 -6.78 10.88
N ARG A 7 -10.29 -6.31 9.93
CA ARG A 7 -10.39 -6.81 8.56
C ARG A 7 -9.45 -5.98 7.69
N VAL A 8 -8.48 -6.65 7.09
CA VAL A 8 -7.36 -5.99 6.44
C VAL A 8 -7.29 -6.35 4.96
N VAL A 9 -7.13 -5.36 4.11
CA VAL A 9 -6.81 -5.50 2.68
C VAL A 9 -5.39 -4.99 2.44
N VAL A 10 -4.57 -5.77 1.74
CA VAL A 10 -3.19 -5.38 1.37
C VAL A 10 -2.98 -5.56 -0.12
N THR A 11 -2.63 -4.49 -0.83
CA THR A 11 -2.27 -4.54 -2.25
C THR A 11 -0.76 -4.72 -2.44
N GLY A 12 -0.34 -5.34 -3.54
CA GLY A 12 1.05 -5.74 -3.77
C GLY A 12 1.48 -6.90 -2.85
N ALA A 13 0.55 -7.78 -2.53
CA ALA A 13 0.70 -8.81 -1.50
C ALA A 13 1.49 -10.05 -1.96
N ALA A 14 1.79 -10.20 -3.25
CA ALA A 14 2.53 -11.36 -3.75
C ALA A 14 3.98 -11.43 -3.26
N SER A 15 4.56 -10.32 -2.81
CA SER A 15 5.98 -10.28 -2.41
C SER A 15 6.32 -9.08 -1.52
N GLY A 16 7.57 -9.01 -1.07
CA GLY A 16 8.18 -7.83 -0.45
C GLY A 16 7.40 -7.31 0.75
N ILE A 17 7.20 -5.99 0.81
CA ILE A 17 6.52 -5.31 1.93
C ILE A 17 5.06 -5.79 2.04
N GLY A 18 4.35 -5.95 0.92
CA GLY A 18 2.95 -6.37 0.94
C GLY A 18 2.75 -7.76 1.55
N LYS A 19 3.58 -8.74 1.17
CA LYS A 19 3.59 -10.07 1.80
C LYS A 19 3.91 -9.99 3.29
N ALA A 20 4.94 -9.24 3.66
CA ALA A 20 5.33 -9.07 5.06
C ALA A 20 4.23 -8.38 5.89
N LEU A 21 3.48 -7.43 5.31
CA LEU A 21 2.31 -6.84 5.95
C LEU A 21 1.22 -7.87 6.22
N CYS A 22 0.87 -8.72 5.22
CA CYS A 22 -0.12 -9.79 5.41
C CYS A 22 0.29 -10.71 6.57
N GLU A 23 1.54 -11.14 6.60
CA GLU A 23 2.08 -12.01 7.66
C GLU A 23 2.05 -11.31 9.04
N ALA A 24 2.44 -10.03 9.10
CA ALA A 24 2.43 -9.26 10.34
C ALA A 24 1.01 -9.04 10.90
N PHE A 25 0.04 -8.73 10.04
CA PHE A 25 -1.37 -8.60 10.45
C PHE A 25 -1.93 -9.93 10.95
N HIS A 26 -1.63 -11.04 10.28
CA HIS A 26 -2.03 -12.37 10.75
C HIS A 26 -1.45 -12.69 12.13
N GLN A 27 -0.13 -12.44 12.34
CA GLN A 27 0.52 -12.63 13.64
C GLN A 27 -0.07 -11.74 14.74
N ALA A 28 -0.51 -10.52 14.39
CA ALA A 28 -1.20 -9.59 15.28
C ALA A 28 -2.68 -9.95 15.50
N LYS A 29 -3.15 -11.11 14.97
CA LYS A 29 -4.51 -11.63 15.12
C LYS A 29 -5.58 -10.73 14.50
N ALA A 30 -5.29 -10.18 13.32
CA ALA A 30 -6.33 -9.63 12.46
C ALA A 30 -7.42 -10.69 12.22
N GLN A 31 -8.67 -10.26 12.08
CA GLN A 31 -9.79 -11.16 11.83
C GLN A 31 -9.70 -11.83 10.46
N SER A 32 -9.30 -11.04 9.46
CA SER A 32 -9.10 -11.51 8.09
C SER A 32 -8.03 -10.69 7.40
N VAL A 33 -7.31 -11.32 6.47
CA VAL A 33 -6.33 -10.67 5.59
C VAL A 33 -6.68 -11.01 4.16
N ILE A 34 -6.83 -9.98 3.33
CA ILE A 34 -7.10 -10.11 1.91
C ILE A 34 -5.84 -9.68 1.16
N ALA A 35 -5.20 -10.67 0.53
CA ALA A 35 -3.97 -10.49 -0.24
C ALA A 35 -4.32 -10.15 -1.69
N VAL A 36 -3.99 -8.94 -2.14
CA VAL A 36 -4.33 -8.44 -3.46
C VAL A 36 -3.07 -8.23 -4.29
N ASP A 37 -3.01 -8.82 -5.47
CA ASP A 37 -1.92 -8.61 -6.41
C ASP A 37 -2.37 -8.86 -7.87
N MET A 38 -1.65 -8.32 -8.83
CA MET A 38 -1.82 -8.67 -10.25
C MET A 38 -1.27 -10.09 -10.52
N ASN A 39 -0.22 -10.51 -9.80
CA ASN A 39 0.28 -11.88 -9.73
C ASN A 39 -0.58 -12.70 -8.76
N PHE A 40 -1.61 -13.36 -9.31
CA PHE A 40 -2.56 -14.13 -8.51
C PHE A 40 -1.89 -15.27 -7.74
N ASP A 41 -0.98 -16.02 -8.37
CA ASP A 41 -0.32 -17.17 -7.72
C ASP A 41 0.49 -16.74 -6.50
N GLY A 42 1.25 -15.64 -6.61
CA GLY A 42 1.98 -15.08 -5.47
C GLY A 42 1.07 -14.53 -4.37
N ALA A 43 -0.07 -13.93 -4.74
CA ALA A 43 -1.07 -13.51 -3.76
C ALA A 43 -1.74 -14.70 -3.07
N GLN A 44 -1.99 -15.80 -3.81
CA GLN A 44 -2.55 -17.04 -3.26
C GLN A 44 -1.59 -17.70 -2.27
N ASP A 45 -0.30 -17.81 -2.61
CA ASP A 45 0.72 -18.34 -1.69
C ASP A 45 0.77 -17.52 -0.38
N THR A 46 0.66 -16.19 -0.49
CA THR A 46 0.60 -15.32 0.68
C THR A 46 -0.68 -15.53 1.48
N ALA A 47 -1.84 -15.58 0.81
CA ALA A 47 -3.13 -15.79 1.44
C ALA A 47 -3.18 -17.13 2.20
N ASP A 48 -2.66 -18.21 1.60
CA ASP A 48 -2.60 -19.53 2.23
C ASP A 48 -1.74 -19.52 3.51
N SER A 49 -0.63 -18.77 3.49
CA SER A 49 0.27 -18.65 4.66
C SER A 49 -0.36 -17.91 5.85
N VAL A 50 -1.40 -17.11 5.61
CA VAL A 50 -2.06 -16.29 6.64
C VAL A 50 -3.53 -16.68 6.88
N ASN A 51 -3.99 -17.79 6.31
CA ASN A 51 -5.41 -18.22 6.32
C ASN A 51 -6.36 -17.12 5.82
N GLY A 52 -5.92 -16.37 4.81
CA GLY A 52 -6.67 -15.28 4.17
C GLY A 52 -7.26 -15.70 2.84
N ILE A 53 -7.67 -14.71 2.03
CA ILE A 53 -8.06 -14.93 0.64
C ILE A 53 -7.20 -14.10 -0.31
N ALA A 54 -7.00 -14.61 -1.53
CA ALA A 54 -6.35 -13.90 -2.60
C ALA A 54 -7.37 -13.27 -3.55
N VAL A 55 -7.07 -12.07 -4.02
CA VAL A 55 -7.85 -11.40 -5.07
C VAL A 55 -6.89 -10.89 -6.14
N GLN A 56 -7.12 -11.30 -7.40
CA GLN A 56 -6.37 -10.74 -8.52
C GLN A 56 -6.90 -9.35 -8.87
N ALA A 57 -6.02 -8.35 -8.93
CA ALA A 57 -6.38 -7.00 -9.31
C ALA A 57 -5.21 -6.21 -9.89
N ASN A 58 -5.48 -5.44 -10.93
CA ASN A 58 -4.63 -4.32 -11.35
C ASN A 58 -5.08 -3.07 -10.59
N VAL A 59 -4.29 -2.62 -9.62
CA VAL A 59 -4.64 -1.47 -8.77
C VAL A 59 -4.77 -0.15 -9.54
N GLY A 60 -4.18 -0.03 -10.73
CA GLY A 60 -4.38 1.10 -11.63
C GLY A 60 -5.74 1.13 -12.31
N ASN A 61 -6.57 0.10 -12.12
CA ASN A 61 -7.93 0.02 -12.67
C ASN A 61 -8.96 0.19 -11.54
N GLU A 62 -9.78 1.23 -11.62
CA GLU A 62 -10.78 1.51 -10.60
C GLU A 62 -11.79 0.37 -10.39
N LYS A 63 -12.18 -0.32 -11.47
CA LYS A 63 -13.13 -1.46 -11.39
C LYS A 63 -12.55 -2.63 -10.61
N ASP A 64 -11.25 -2.88 -10.74
CA ASP A 64 -10.59 -3.95 -10.00
C ASP A 64 -10.55 -3.61 -8.50
N ILE A 65 -10.32 -2.35 -8.14
CA ILE A 65 -10.38 -1.90 -6.73
C ILE A 65 -11.79 -2.03 -6.16
N ILE A 66 -12.83 -1.70 -6.94
CA ILE A 66 -14.22 -1.92 -6.52
C ILE A 66 -14.44 -3.40 -6.23
N ASN A 67 -14.04 -4.29 -7.14
CA ASN A 67 -14.15 -5.75 -6.94
C ASN A 67 -13.38 -6.23 -5.70
N VAL A 68 -12.20 -5.68 -5.42
CA VAL A 68 -11.45 -6.01 -4.19
C VAL A 68 -12.26 -5.68 -2.94
N ILE A 69 -12.90 -4.50 -2.90
CA ILE A 69 -13.69 -4.06 -1.76
C ILE A 69 -14.96 -4.91 -1.62
N GLU A 70 -15.65 -5.24 -2.73
CA GLU A 70 -16.78 -6.14 -2.74
C GLU A 70 -16.41 -7.54 -2.22
N LYS A 71 -15.25 -8.08 -2.62
CA LYS A 71 -14.73 -9.36 -2.10
C LYS A 71 -14.39 -9.29 -0.61
N ALA A 72 -13.88 -8.16 -0.14
CA ALA A 72 -13.65 -7.95 1.29
C ALA A 72 -14.98 -7.91 2.08
N ASP A 73 -15.99 -7.25 1.53
CA ASP A 73 -17.33 -7.18 2.14
C ASP A 73 -17.99 -8.56 2.17
N GLU A 74 -17.93 -9.32 1.07
CA GLU A 74 -18.46 -10.69 1.00
C GLU A 74 -17.79 -11.66 1.98
N HIS A 75 -16.45 -11.59 2.08
CA HIS A 75 -15.68 -12.53 2.89
C HIS A 75 -15.67 -12.19 4.39
N ALA A 76 -15.54 -10.91 4.71
CA ALA A 76 -15.27 -10.46 6.08
C ALA A 76 -16.30 -9.46 6.63
N GLY A 77 -17.25 -9.01 5.83
CA GLY A 77 -18.26 -8.02 6.24
C GLY A 77 -17.72 -6.58 6.26
N GLY A 78 -16.68 -6.28 5.50
CA GLY A 78 -16.12 -4.93 5.32
C GLY A 78 -14.61 -4.85 5.44
N THR A 79 -14.10 -3.64 5.40
CA THR A 79 -12.66 -3.33 5.53
C THR A 79 -12.43 -2.32 6.65
N ASP A 80 -11.56 -2.64 7.60
CA ASP A 80 -11.17 -1.75 8.70
C ASP A 80 -9.82 -1.07 8.42
N ILE A 81 -8.89 -1.80 7.77
CA ILE A 81 -7.56 -1.31 7.39
C ILE A 81 -7.34 -1.61 5.92
N PHE A 82 -7.03 -0.59 5.12
CA PHE A 82 -6.67 -0.75 3.72
C PHE A 82 -5.23 -0.27 3.50
N CYS A 83 -4.34 -1.21 3.12
CA CYS A 83 -2.95 -0.93 2.80
C CYS A 83 -2.78 -0.81 1.28
N SER A 84 -2.79 0.42 0.77
CA SER A 84 -2.41 0.75 -0.61
C SER A 84 -0.89 0.69 -0.72
N ASN A 85 -0.37 -0.54 -0.95
CA ASN A 85 1.07 -0.79 -0.94
C ASN A 85 1.65 -1.12 -2.32
N ALA A 86 0.84 -1.61 -3.26
CA ALA A 86 1.29 -1.87 -4.62
C ALA A 86 1.95 -0.63 -5.26
N GLY A 87 3.04 -0.83 -5.97
CA GLY A 87 3.75 0.26 -6.64
C GLY A 87 4.82 -0.26 -7.61
N ILE A 88 5.20 0.58 -8.55
CA ILE A 88 6.24 0.29 -9.56
C ILE A 88 7.29 1.39 -9.61
N GLY A 89 8.52 1.04 -10.03
CA GLY A 89 9.62 1.99 -10.17
C GLY A 89 9.54 2.90 -11.39
N GLY A 90 8.80 2.46 -12.41
CA GLY A 90 8.71 3.16 -13.70
C GLY A 90 9.98 3.04 -14.55
N VAL A 91 9.99 3.76 -15.66
CA VAL A 91 11.14 3.86 -16.57
C VAL A 91 12.11 4.92 -16.02
N PRO A 92 13.42 4.62 -15.92
CA PRO A 92 14.41 5.60 -15.48
C PRO A 92 14.63 6.68 -16.55
N GLY A 93 15.16 7.84 -16.12
CA GLY A 93 15.44 8.97 -16.99
C GLY A 93 14.32 10.00 -17.03
N PHE A 94 14.29 10.81 -18.08
CA PHE A 94 13.28 11.84 -18.32
C PHE A 94 12.96 12.00 -19.82
N PHE A 95 13.98 12.18 -20.66
CA PHE A 95 13.75 12.47 -22.07
C PHE A 95 13.29 11.23 -22.87
N GLU A 96 13.65 10.05 -22.42
CA GLU A 96 13.33 8.76 -23.02
C GLU A 96 12.02 8.15 -22.50
N VAL A 97 11.36 8.81 -21.54
CA VAL A 97 10.14 8.31 -20.90
C VAL A 97 8.93 8.74 -21.74
N GLU A 98 8.24 7.78 -22.28
CA GLU A 98 7.04 8.01 -23.11
C GLU A 98 5.84 8.44 -22.26
N ALA A 99 4.85 9.09 -22.88
CA ALA A 99 3.62 9.50 -22.19
C ALA A 99 2.85 8.31 -21.58
N SER A 100 2.91 7.14 -22.23
CA SER A 100 2.32 5.90 -21.72
C SER A 100 3.00 5.39 -20.46
N ASP A 101 4.33 5.55 -20.33
CA ASP A 101 5.07 5.18 -19.12
C ASP A 101 4.69 6.09 -17.94
N TRP A 102 4.58 7.40 -18.21
CA TRP A 102 4.07 8.36 -17.24
C TRP A 102 2.67 8.03 -16.76
N GLN A 103 1.77 7.66 -17.69
CA GLN A 103 0.40 7.27 -17.33
C GLN A 103 0.40 5.99 -16.49
N ASN A 104 1.16 4.97 -16.91
CA ASN A 104 1.22 3.69 -16.18
C ASN A 104 1.74 3.86 -14.75
N ILE A 105 2.84 4.60 -14.54
CA ILE A 105 3.35 4.82 -13.18
C ILE A 105 2.41 5.69 -12.35
N TRP A 106 1.69 6.63 -12.97
CA TRP A 106 0.67 7.45 -12.31
C TRP A 106 -0.51 6.60 -11.86
N ASP A 107 -1.03 5.73 -12.74
CA ASP A 107 -2.17 4.87 -12.43
C ASP A 107 -1.87 3.94 -11.26
N VAL A 108 -0.67 3.32 -11.26
CA VAL A 108 -0.28 2.39 -10.21
C VAL A 108 0.11 3.10 -8.90
N ASN A 109 0.92 4.16 -8.96
CA ASN A 109 1.50 4.76 -7.75
C ASN A 109 0.64 5.87 -7.13
N VAL A 110 -0.36 6.41 -7.86
CA VAL A 110 -1.20 7.52 -7.39
C VAL A 110 -2.68 7.17 -7.45
N GLN A 111 -3.21 6.82 -8.64
CA GLN A 111 -4.64 6.54 -8.81
C GLN A 111 -5.10 5.38 -7.93
N SER A 112 -4.25 4.37 -7.73
CA SER A 112 -4.57 3.24 -6.84
C SER A 112 -4.92 3.68 -5.41
N HIS A 113 -4.18 4.64 -4.84
CA HIS A 113 -4.48 5.21 -3.53
C HIS A 113 -5.80 5.99 -3.53
N ILE A 114 -6.05 6.75 -4.60
CA ILE A 114 -7.27 7.54 -4.77
C ILE A 114 -8.48 6.62 -4.89
N PHE A 115 -8.42 5.59 -5.74
CA PHE A 115 -9.50 4.62 -5.93
C PHE A 115 -9.80 3.86 -4.64
N ALA A 116 -8.76 3.38 -3.95
CA ALA A 116 -8.94 2.70 -2.67
C ALA A 116 -9.67 3.60 -1.65
N ALA A 117 -9.18 4.82 -1.44
CA ALA A 117 -9.79 5.76 -0.51
C ALA A 117 -11.24 6.11 -0.92
N LYS A 118 -11.47 6.39 -2.21
CA LYS A 118 -12.81 6.76 -2.73
C LYS A 118 -13.86 5.71 -2.41
N HIS A 119 -13.50 4.43 -2.51
CA HIS A 119 -14.46 3.33 -2.38
C HIS A 119 -14.49 2.70 -0.98
N VAL A 120 -13.45 2.84 -0.16
CA VAL A 120 -13.45 2.28 1.20
C VAL A 120 -13.84 3.30 2.27
N LEU A 121 -13.52 4.59 2.10
CA LEU A 121 -13.83 5.62 3.09
C LEU A 121 -15.32 5.74 3.43
N PRO A 122 -16.28 5.64 2.50
CA PRO A 122 -17.70 5.75 2.87
C PRO A 122 -18.09 4.79 3.98
N GLN A 123 -17.77 3.51 3.85
CA GLN A 123 -18.10 2.51 4.87
C GLN A 123 -17.33 2.71 6.20
N MET A 124 -16.09 3.24 6.13
CA MET A 124 -15.30 3.56 7.32
C MET A 124 -15.87 4.77 8.07
N ILE A 125 -16.24 5.82 7.34
CA ILE A 125 -16.85 7.04 7.90
C ILE A 125 -18.21 6.73 8.53
N ASP A 126 -19.04 5.92 7.89
CA ASP A 126 -20.36 5.53 8.42
C ASP A 126 -20.22 4.75 9.75
N ARG A 127 -19.13 3.99 9.92
CA ARG A 127 -18.81 3.31 11.19
C ARG A 127 -18.11 4.22 12.20
N GLY A 128 -17.57 5.35 11.78
CA GLY A 128 -16.74 6.22 12.61
C GLY A 128 -15.36 5.65 12.92
N GLU A 129 -14.90 4.63 12.20
CA GLU A 129 -13.59 3.98 12.39
C GLU A 129 -13.06 3.40 11.07
N GLY A 130 -11.81 3.67 10.76
CA GLY A 130 -11.09 3.08 9.64
C GLY A 130 -9.62 3.54 9.61
N TYR A 131 -8.79 2.82 8.85
CA TYR A 131 -7.38 3.16 8.73
C TYR A 131 -6.87 2.96 7.30
N LEU A 132 -6.16 3.95 6.77
CA LEU A 132 -5.46 3.85 5.49
C LEU A 132 -3.94 3.85 5.72
N VAL A 133 -3.26 2.90 5.11
CA VAL A 133 -1.79 2.88 5.02
C VAL A 133 -1.41 3.09 3.56
N ASN A 134 -0.75 4.20 3.27
CA ASN A 134 -0.32 4.56 1.92
C ASN A 134 1.20 4.37 1.79
N THR A 135 1.64 3.44 0.95
CA THR A 135 3.07 3.22 0.73
C THR A 135 3.60 4.16 -0.36
N SER A 136 4.29 5.19 0.08
CA SER A 136 5.08 6.08 -0.77
C SER A 136 6.55 5.59 -0.83
N SER A 137 7.50 6.45 -0.61
CA SER A 137 8.94 6.20 -0.59
C SER A 137 9.65 7.43 0.00
N ALA A 138 10.88 7.28 0.45
CA ALA A 138 11.77 8.41 0.71
C ALA A 138 11.90 9.31 -0.53
N ALA A 139 11.75 8.77 -1.75
CA ALA A 139 11.71 9.53 -3.00
C ALA A 139 10.50 10.48 -3.10
N GLY A 140 9.47 10.31 -2.27
CA GLY A 140 8.33 11.23 -2.16
C GLY A 140 8.61 12.42 -1.23
N LEU A 141 9.62 12.32 -0.38
CA LEU A 141 10.07 13.38 0.54
C LEU A 141 11.32 14.09 0.01
N LEU A 142 12.21 13.32 -0.63
CA LEU A 142 13.46 13.75 -1.22
C LEU A 142 13.50 13.26 -2.66
N THR A 143 13.70 14.17 -3.62
CA THR A 143 13.73 13.80 -5.04
C THR A 143 14.83 12.76 -5.33
N GLN A 144 14.47 11.65 -5.95
CA GLN A 144 15.43 10.64 -6.40
C GLN A 144 15.98 11.00 -7.78
N LEU A 145 17.30 11.11 -7.87
CA LEU A 145 17.97 11.38 -9.15
C LEU A 145 17.75 10.24 -10.16
N GLY A 146 17.52 10.58 -11.42
CA GLY A 146 17.37 9.63 -12.51
C GLY A 146 16.02 8.89 -12.58
N ALA A 147 15.05 9.24 -11.73
CA ALA A 147 13.75 8.60 -11.67
C ALA A 147 12.61 9.63 -11.51
N ALA A 148 12.42 10.47 -12.56
CA ALA A 148 11.47 11.57 -12.53
C ALA A 148 10.03 11.11 -12.23
N GLY A 149 9.51 10.14 -12.99
CA GLY A 149 8.15 9.62 -12.81
C GLY A 149 7.94 9.01 -11.41
N TYR A 150 8.92 8.28 -10.91
CA TYR A 150 8.86 7.71 -9.56
C TYR A 150 8.80 8.80 -8.47
N SER A 151 9.71 9.76 -8.51
CA SER A 151 9.75 10.84 -7.52
C SER A 151 8.46 11.66 -7.50
N VAL A 152 7.96 12.06 -8.68
CA VAL A 152 6.72 12.84 -8.80
C VAL A 152 5.53 12.05 -8.27
N THR A 153 5.39 10.78 -8.64
CA THR A 153 4.25 9.96 -8.20
C THR A 153 4.31 9.64 -6.71
N LYS A 154 5.50 9.41 -6.15
CA LYS A 154 5.65 9.17 -4.72
C LYS A 154 5.42 10.45 -3.88
N ALA A 155 5.81 11.63 -4.38
CA ALA A 155 5.44 12.90 -3.75
C ALA A 155 3.91 13.15 -3.80
N ALA A 156 3.26 12.83 -4.92
CA ALA A 156 1.81 12.92 -5.03
C ALA A 156 1.09 11.98 -4.04
N ALA A 157 1.60 10.76 -3.84
CA ALA A 157 1.06 9.81 -2.85
C ALA A 157 1.18 10.33 -1.40
N VAL A 158 2.30 10.99 -1.04
CA VAL A 158 2.45 11.66 0.26
C VAL A 158 1.41 12.76 0.44
N SER A 159 1.31 13.66 -0.54
CA SER A 159 0.36 14.78 -0.50
C SER A 159 -1.09 14.29 -0.41
N PHE A 160 -1.45 13.21 -1.12
CA PHE A 160 -2.78 12.62 -1.03
C PHE A 160 -3.05 12.02 0.36
N ALA A 161 -2.10 11.29 0.93
CA ALA A 161 -2.23 10.73 2.28
C ALA A 161 -2.43 11.82 3.34
N GLU A 162 -1.66 12.90 3.25
CA GLU A 162 -1.78 14.07 4.14
C GLU A 162 -3.17 14.73 3.98
N TRP A 163 -3.64 14.93 2.75
CA TRP A 163 -4.95 15.50 2.49
C TRP A 163 -6.07 14.65 3.10
N VAL A 164 -6.02 13.33 2.97
CA VAL A 164 -7.00 12.42 3.58
C VAL A 164 -6.96 12.52 5.10
N LYS A 165 -5.78 12.53 5.71
CA LYS A 165 -5.60 12.67 7.16
C LYS A 165 -6.23 13.96 7.70
N ILE A 166 -5.98 15.08 7.03
CA ILE A 166 -6.52 16.40 7.43
C ILE A 166 -8.03 16.44 7.25
N THR A 167 -8.53 15.88 6.14
CA THR A 167 -9.94 16.00 5.75
C THR A 167 -10.86 15.09 6.56
N TYR A 168 -10.40 13.87 6.87
CA TYR A 168 -11.24 12.83 7.47
C TYR A 168 -10.80 12.37 8.87
N GLY A 169 -9.73 12.92 9.41
CA GLY A 169 -9.22 12.53 10.74
C GLY A 169 -10.27 12.68 11.85
N GLU A 170 -11.01 13.79 11.87
CA GLU A 170 -12.09 14.03 12.84
C GLU A 170 -13.32 13.12 12.65
N LYS A 171 -13.37 12.38 11.54
CA LYS A 171 -14.40 11.37 11.25
C LYS A 171 -14.00 9.96 11.67
N GLY A 172 -12.95 9.82 12.47
CA GLY A 172 -12.44 8.53 12.95
C GLY A 172 -11.54 7.80 11.95
N ILE A 173 -10.99 8.51 10.95
CA ILE A 173 -10.12 7.91 9.94
C ILE A 173 -8.64 8.14 10.30
N GLY A 174 -7.96 7.05 10.65
CA GLY A 174 -6.50 7.03 10.78
C GLY A 174 -5.82 6.94 9.42
N VAL A 175 -4.67 7.59 9.29
CA VAL A 175 -3.84 7.50 8.06
C VAL A 175 -2.37 7.49 8.45
N SER A 176 -1.62 6.55 7.88
CA SER A 176 -0.14 6.55 7.89
C SER A 176 0.39 6.57 6.46
N CYS A 177 1.46 7.33 6.25
CA CYS A 177 2.19 7.36 4.99
C CYS A 177 3.56 6.72 5.18
N LEU A 178 3.72 5.50 4.66
CA LEU A 178 4.97 4.76 4.72
C LEU A 178 5.95 5.29 3.65
N CYS A 179 7.07 5.85 4.08
CA CYS A 179 8.08 6.43 3.21
C CYS A 179 9.44 5.72 3.37
N PRO A 180 9.56 4.43 2.99
CA PRO A 180 10.79 3.69 3.22
C PRO A 180 11.92 4.18 2.31
N GLN A 181 13.15 4.02 2.78
CA GLN A 181 14.35 4.01 1.95
C GLN A 181 14.48 2.65 1.24
N ALA A 182 15.68 2.12 1.09
CA ALA A 182 15.86 0.81 0.45
C ALA A 182 15.35 -0.32 1.33
N VAL A 183 14.47 -1.14 0.78
CA VAL A 183 13.96 -2.37 1.39
C VAL A 183 14.33 -3.54 0.48
N ARG A 184 14.79 -4.66 1.05
CA ARG A 184 15.21 -5.85 0.31
C ARG A 184 14.00 -6.57 -0.30
N THR A 185 13.69 -6.23 -1.54
CA THR A 185 12.55 -6.73 -2.32
C THR A 185 12.96 -7.01 -3.76
N ALA A 186 12.06 -7.57 -4.55
CA ALA A 186 12.29 -7.75 -6.00
C ALA A 186 12.59 -6.42 -6.72
N MET A 187 12.01 -5.30 -6.28
CA MET A 187 12.24 -3.97 -6.84
C MET A 187 13.70 -3.51 -6.66
N THR A 188 14.39 -3.96 -5.61
CA THR A 188 15.79 -3.61 -5.30
C THR A 188 16.76 -4.75 -5.62
N ALA A 189 16.34 -5.80 -6.32
CA ALA A 189 17.17 -6.97 -6.63
C ALA A 189 18.43 -6.63 -7.47
N GLN A 190 18.36 -5.58 -8.30
CA GLN A 190 19.49 -5.08 -9.09
C GLN A 190 20.36 -4.06 -8.32
N GLY A 191 20.08 -3.86 -7.05
CA GLY A 191 20.75 -2.93 -6.15
C GLY A 191 19.82 -1.79 -5.70
N PRO A 192 20.10 -1.23 -4.51
CA PRO A 192 19.25 -0.20 -3.91
C PRO A 192 19.44 1.20 -4.51
N GLY A 193 20.38 1.38 -5.44
CA GLY A 193 20.73 2.69 -5.99
C GLY A 193 21.11 3.68 -4.87
N VAL A 194 20.76 4.94 -5.07
CA VAL A 194 21.03 6.02 -4.09
C VAL A 194 20.28 5.84 -2.77
N ALA A 195 19.19 5.07 -2.76
CA ALA A 195 18.41 4.81 -1.54
C ALA A 195 19.10 3.87 -0.54
N GLY A 196 20.19 3.20 -0.95
CA GLY A 196 20.91 2.24 -0.12
C GLY A 196 22.07 2.80 0.69
N VAL A 197 22.24 4.13 0.74
CA VAL A 197 23.38 4.78 1.45
C VAL A 197 23.44 4.38 2.92
N ASP A 198 22.28 4.26 3.57
CA ASP A 198 22.16 3.88 4.99
C ASP A 198 21.90 2.38 5.19
N GLY A 199 22.08 1.58 4.14
CA GLY A 199 21.79 0.15 4.14
C GLY A 199 20.40 -0.19 3.63
N MET A 200 20.02 -1.46 3.78
CA MET A 200 18.71 -1.95 3.36
C MET A 200 17.97 -2.56 4.54
N MET A 201 16.70 -2.24 4.68
CA MET A 201 15.83 -2.87 5.67
C MET A 201 15.24 -4.17 5.12
N GLU A 202 14.89 -5.09 6.01
CA GLU A 202 14.12 -6.27 5.66
C GLU A 202 12.61 -5.94 5.66
N PRO A 203 11.80 -6.56 4.78
CA PRO A 203 10.37 -6.28 4.69
C PRO A 203 9.59 -6.49 5.99
N ASP A 204 9.97 -7.49 6.80
CA ASP A 204 9.33 -7.79 8.08
C ASP A 204 9.57 -6.70 9.14
N VAL A 205 10.74 -6.04 9.10
CA VAL A 205 11.04 -4.88 9.96
C VAL A 205 10.13 -3.73 9.60
N VAL A 206 9.97 -3.46 8.29
CA VAL A 206 9.06 -2.42 7.80
C VAL A 206 7.61 -2.71 8.21
N ALA A 207 7.15 -3.95 8.04
CA ALA A 207 5.79 -4.34 8.40
C ALA A 207 5.51 -4.16 9.91
N LYS A 208 6.46 -4.52 10.78
CA LYS A 208 6.35 -4.29 12.23
C LYS A 208 6.22 -2.82 12.60
N GLU A 209 6.99 -1.95 11.95
CA GLU A 209 6.88 -0.51 12.19
C GLU A 209 5.53 0.04 11.69
N VAL A 210 4.98 -0.47 10.58
CA VAL A 210 3.64 -0.10 10.12
C VAL A 210 2.58 -0.45 11.17
N LEU A 211 2.59 -1.66 11.72
CA LEU A 211 1.64 -2.05 12.76
C LEU A 211 1.75 -1.16 14.01
N LYS A 212 2.97 -0.81 14.39
CA LYS A 212 3.22 0.13 15.48
C LYS A 212 2.65 1.53 15.18
N CYS A 213 2.89 2.05 13.96
CA CYS A 213 2.32 3.33 13.53
C CYS A 213 0.79 3.33 13.56
N ILE A 214 0.14 2.24 13.12
CA ILE A 214 -1.32 2.08 13.21
C ILE A 214 -1.78 2.15 14.67
N THR A 215 -1.09 1.44 15.57
CA THR A 215 -1.43 1.40 17.00
C THR A 215 -1.25 2.76 17.68
N GLU A 216 -0.20 3.48 17.33
CA GLU A 216 0.14 4.81 17.87
C GLU A 216 -0.53 5.96 17.09
N GLU A 217 -1.27 5.66 16.01
CA GLU A 217 -1.94 6.60 15.10
C GLU A 217 -0.98 7.65 14.50
N LYS A 218 0.25 7.24 14.23
CA LYS A 218 1.26 8.08 13.58
C LYS A 218 1.03 8.19 12.09
N PHE A 219 1.20 9.41 11.59
CA PHE A 219 1.19 9.70 10.15
C PHE A 219 2.53 9.35 9.52
#